data_53e5ccb3a6c04424868019615d809140
#
_entry.id   53e5ccb3a6c04424868019615d809140
#
_cell.length_a   1.000
_cell.length_b   1.000
_cell.length_c   1.000
_cell.angle_alpha   90.00
_cell.angle_beta   90.00
_cell.angle_gamma   90.00
#
_symmetry.space_group_name_H-M   'P 1'
#
loop_
_entity.id
_entity.type
_entity.pdbx_description
1 polymer ?
#
loop_
_entity_poly.entity_id
_entity_poly.type
_entity_poly.pdbx_seq_one_letter_code
_entity_poly.pdbx_strand_id
1 'polypeptide(L)'
;NEVDGGGGYLTLTRPWPGMLRGIWGDPQRFVDTYWSRFDGSYFAGDGARLDDDGYLWLLGRVDDVMNVSGHRISTTEVESALVSHPSVAEAAVVGANDPTTGQAIFAYVTLRGGQDVDVATLRDHVASEIGAIAKPKAIFFTPDLPKTRSGKIMRRLLRDVAEGRNLGDTTTLADASVVDELQRRASEAPSED
;
A
#
# COMPACT_ATOMS: atom_id res chain seq x y z
N ASN A 1 12.17 21.96 -8.57
CA ASN A 1 13.23 22.33 -7.63
C ASN A 1 13.69 21.05 -6.95
N GLU A 2 14.99 20.82 -6.95
CA GLU A 2 15.60 19.78 -6.13
C GLU A 2 15.32 20.09 -4.67
N VAL A 3 15.00 19.08 -3.88
CA VAL A 3 14.72 19.24 -2.46
C VAL A 3 15.99 18.90 -1.71
N ASP A 4 16.67 19.90 -1.18
CA ASP A 4 17.83 19.71 -0.31
C ASP A 4 17.39 19.15 1.04
N GLY A 5 17.89 17.96 1.39
CA GLY A 5 17.79 17.39 2.74
C GLY A 5 16.41 16.94 3.19
N GLY A 6 15.47 16.66 2.30
CA GLY A 6 14.11 16.20 2.62
C GLY A 6 13.63 15.08 1.71
N GLY A 7 12.48 14.49 2.04
CA GLY A 7 11.79 13.56 1.14
C GLY A 7 11.04 14.32 0.04
N GLY A 8 11.10 13.82 -1.18
CA GLY A 8 10.46 14.38 -2.35
C GLY A 8 9.92 13.32 -3.30
N TYR A 9 9.45 13.76 -4.46
CA TYR A 9 9.06 12.87 -5.53
C TYR A 9 10.27 12.50 -6.40
N LEU A 10 10.40 11.19 -6.71
CA LEU A 10 11.40 10.74 -7.66
C LEU A 10 10.96 11.06 -9.09
N THR A 11 11.72 11.93 -9.75
CA THR A 11 11.52 12.24 -11.17
C THR A 11 12.78 11.95 -11.98
N LEU A 12 12.62 11.52 -13.22
CA LEU A 12 13.71 11.26 -14.15
C LEU A 12 13.69 12.33 -15.24
N THR A 13 14.72 13.15 -15.27
CA THR A 13 14.81 14.33 -16.15
C THR A 13 15.47 14.06 -17.50
N ARG A 14 15.99 12.83 -17.69
CA ARG A 14 16.64 12.41 -18.95
C ARG A 14 16.10 11.06 -19.39
N PRO A 15 15.87 10.85 -20.70
CA PRO A 15 15.49 9.57 -21.23
C PRO A 15 16.62 8.53 -21.12
N TRP A 16 16.25 7.27 -21.03
CA TRP A 16 17.18 6.12 -21.05
C TRP A 16 16.67 5.03 -22.00
N PRO A 17 17.53 4.10 -22.47
CA PRO A 17 17.16 3.12 -23.51
C PRO A 17 15.98 2.21 -23.13
N GLY A 18 15.81 1.84 -21.86
CA GLY A 18 14.71 1.01 -21.36
C GLY A 18 13.46 1.78 -20.93
N MET A 19 13.37 3.09 -21.22
CA MET A 19 12.23 3.91 -20.86
C MET A 19 10.94 3.44 -21.53
N LEU A 20 9.84 3.42 -20.78
CA LEU A 20 8.52 3.15 -21.33
C LEU A 20 8.17 4.16 -22.44
N ARG A 21 7.70 3.67 -23.60
CA ARG A 21 7.37 4.49 -24.78
C ARG A 21 5.89 4.79 -24.92
N GLY A 22 5.04 4.07 -24.20
CA GLY A 22 3.59 4.22 -24.26
C GLY A 22 2.87 3.04 -23.65
N ILE A 23 1.53 3.16 -23.56
CA ILE A 23 0.63 2.09 -23.19
C ILE A 23 -0.12 1.68 -24.47
N TRP A 24 -0.17 0.38 -24.76
CA TRP A 24 -0.84 -0.14 -25.96
C TRP A 24 -2.33 0.22 -25.92
N GLY A 25 -2.79 0.87 -27.00
CA GLY A 25 -4.18 1.29 -27.15
C GLY A 25 -4.62 2.47 -26.28
N ASP A 26 -3.74 3.01 -25.41
CA ASP A 26 -4.11 4.10 -24.49
C ASP A 26 -2.96 5.12 -24.32
N PRO A 27 -2.66 5.91 -25.35
CA PRO A 27 -1.59 6.92 -25.28
C PRO A 27 -1.88 8.04 -24.28
N GLN A 28 -3.17 8.37 -24.06
CA GLN A 28 -3.54 9.42 -23.11
C GLN A 28 -3.22 8.99 -21.67
N ARG A 29 -3.52 7.77 -21.29
CA ARG A 29 -3.16 7.22 -19.98
C ARG A 29 -1.66 7.23 -19.72
N PHE A 30 -0.84 7.00 -20.76
CA PHE A 30 0.62 7.13 -20.65
C PHE A 30 1.04 8.54 -20.26
N VAL A 31 0.48 9.56 -20.91
CA VAL A 31 0.76 10.96 -20.60
C VAL A 31 0.27 11.30 -19.20
N ASP A 32 -0.98 10.99 -18.89
CA ASP A 32 -1.61 11.33 -17.61
C ASP A 32 -0.88 10.68 -16.43
N THR A 33 -0.42 9.45 -16.59
CA THR A 33 0.23 8.71 -15.50
C THR A 33 1.67 9.17 -15.25
N TYR A 34 2.44 9.42 -16.29
CA TYR A 34 3.89 9.56 -16.16
C TYR A 34 4.44 10.96 -16.47
N TRP A 35 3.67 11.81 -17.17
CA TRP A 35 4.19 13.07 -17.70
C TRP A 35 3.39 14.32 -17.31
N SER A 36 2.14 14.15 -16.87
CA SER A 36 1.25 15.28 -16.58
C SER A 36 1.61 16.04 -15.30
N ARG A 37 2.28 15.36 -14.35
CA ARG A 37 2.52 15.91 -13.01
C ARG A 37 3.71 16.87 -12.96
N PHE A 38 4.75 16.61 -13.73
CA PHE A 38 5.98 17.41 -13.79
C PHE A 38 6.37 17.64 -15.25
N ASP A 39 6.36 18.88 -15.69
CA ASP A 39 6.70 19.23 -17.06
C ASP A 39 8.12 18.79 -17.42
N GLY A 40 8.25 18.08 -18.55
CA GLY A 40 9.53 17.59 -19.04
C GLY A 40 10.21 16.51 -18.21
N SER A 41 9.55 15.96 -17.17
CA SER A 41 10.12 14.96 -16.28
C SER A 41 9.21 13.74 -16.13
N TYR A 42 9.80 12.54 -16.28
CA TYR A 42 9.09 11.29 -16.06
C TYR A 42 8.89 11.05 -14.56
N PHE A 43 7.66 10.88 -14.15
CA PHE A 43 7.28 10.59 -12.77
C PHE A 43 7.03 9.09 -12.58
N ALA A 44 7.89 8.41 -11.82
CA ALA A 44 7.77 6.97 -11.56
C ALA A 44 6.66 6.62 -10.56
N GLY A 45 6.16 7.61 -9.81
CA GLY A 45 5.19 7.39 -8.74
C GLY A 45 5.82 7.01 -7.41
N ASP A 46 7.12 7.20 -7.26
CA ASP A 46 7.87 6.87 -6.05
C ASP A 46 8.29 8.13 -5.31
N GLY A 47 8.36 8.02 -3.97
CA GLY A 47 9.02 8.97 -3.10
C GLY A 47 10.47 8.58 -2.88
N ALA A 48 11.34 9.58 -2.75
CA ALA A 48 12.76 9.36 -2.48
C ALA A 48 13.35 10.51 -1.67
N ARG A 49 14.50 10.27 -1.05
CA ARG A 49 15.36 11.29 -0.45
C ARG A 49 16.81 11.05 -0.84
N LEU A 50 17.59 12.11 -0.94
CA LEU A 50 19.04 12.05 -0.95
C LEU A 50 19.54 12.26 0.49
N ASP A 51 20.55 11.50 0.88
CA ASP A 51 21.28 11.78 2.12
C ASP A 51 22.47 12.71 1.84
N ASP A 52 23.17 13.10 2.93
CA ASP A 52 24.30 14.03 2.85
C ASP A 52 25.50 13.47 2.06
N ASP A 53 25.58 12.14 1.91
CA ASP A 53 26.61 11.45 1.13
C ASP A 53 26.18 11.27 -0.36
N GLY A 54 24.96 11.70 -0.74
CA GLY A 54 24.44 11.63 -2.09
C GLY A 54 23.81 10.29 -2.46
N TYR A 55 23.53 9.41 -1.49
CA TYR A 55 22.79 8.17 -1.75
C TYR A 55 21.31 8.42 -1.85
N LEU A 56 20.68 7.76 -2.82
CA LEU A 56 19.24 7.81 -3.04
C LEU A 56 18.54 6.72 -2.22
N TRP A 57 17.67 7.14 -1.32
CA TRP A 57 16.81 6.28 -0.52
C TRP A 57 15.40 6.30 -1.08
N LEU A 58 14.89 5.16 -1.53
CA LEU A 58 13.50 5.01 -1.97
C LEU A 58 12.59 4.89 -0.74
N LEU A 59 11.59 5.77 -0.66
CA LEU A 59 10.64 5.84 0.46
C LEU A 59 9.34 5.08 0.17
N GLY A 60 9.26 4.41 -0.99
CA GLY A 60 8.08 3.68 -1.44
C GLY A 60 7.21 4.49 -2.40
N ARG A 61 6.04 3.94 -2.73
CA ARG A 61 5.07 4.56 -3.64
C ARG A 61 4.42 5.78 -3.00
N VAL A 62 4.21 6.82 -3.79
CA VAL A 62 3.52 8.04 -3.33
C VAL A 62 2.04 7.78 -3.04
N ASP A 63 1.44 6.87 -3.78
CA ASP A 63 0.05 6.41 -3.64
C ASP A 63 -0.13 5.39 -2.49
N ASP A 64 0.96 4.86 -1.94
CA ASP A 64 0.97 3.96 -0.78
C ASP A 64 1.19 4.72 0.56
N VAL A 65 1.23 6.05 0.54
CA VAL A 65 1.26 6.88 1.73
C VAL A 65 -0.17 7.24 2.14
N MET A 66 -0.56 6.84 3.33
CA MET A 66 -1.85 7.12 3.92
C MET A 66 -1.84 8.48 4.63
N ASN A 67 -2.95 9.20 4.60
CA ASN A 67 -3.14 10.43 5.37
C ASN A 67 -4.17 10.21 6.47
N VAL A 68 -3.69 9.86 7.64
CA VAL A 68 -4.53 9.56 8.82
C VAL A 68 -4.49 10.75 9.77
N SER A 69 -5.62 11.42 9.94
CA SER A 69 -5.74 12.61 10.81
C SER A 69 -4.65 13.67 10.53
N GLY A 70 -4.31 13.88 9.25
CA GLY A 70 -3.27 14.84 8.84
C GLY A 70 -1.83 14.30 8.90
N HIS A 71 -1.60 13.12 9.42
CA HIS A 71 -0.29 12.48 9.47
C HIS A 71 -0.06 11.59 8.25
N ARG A 72 1.14 11.66 7.68
CA ARG A 72 1.55 10.83 6.55
C ARG A 72 2.22 9.56 7.08
N ILE A 73 1.55 8.42 6.88
CA ILE A 73 2.00 7.10 7.35
C ILE A 73 2.24 6.22 6.12
N SER A 74 3.42 5.61 6.05
CA SER A 74 3.73 4.66 4.98
C SER A 74 3.04 3.32 5.22
N THR A 75 2.40 2.75 4.19
CA THR A 75 1.88 1.38 4.26
C THR A 75 2.99 0.38 4.59
N THR A 76 4.17 0.57 4.00
CA THR A 76 5.34 -0.30 4.21
C THR A 76 5.83 -0.30 5.66
N GLU A 77 5.76 0.85 6.34
CA GLU A 77 6.15 0.96 7.74
C GLU A 77 5.21 0.14 8.64
N VAL A 78 3.90 0.25 8.41
CA VAL A 78 2.90 -0.54 9.15
C VAL A 78 2.99 -2.04 8.80
N GLU A 79 3.23 -2.38 7.53
CA GLU A 79 3.47 -3.76 7.10
C GLU A 79 4.69 -4.35 7.81
N SER A 80 5.79 -3.60 7.89
CA SER A 80 7.01 -4.04 8.58
C SER A 80 6.78 -4.27 10.07
N ALA A 81 6.03 -3.38 10.73
CA ALA A 81 5.67 -3.54 12.13
C ALA A 81 4.80 -4.80 12.33
N LEU A 82 3.81 -5.06 11.47
CA LEU A 82 3.00 -6.27 11.55
C LEU A 82 3.83 -7.55 11.36
N VAL A 83 4.73 -7.56 10.35
CA VAL A 83 5.56 -8.73 10.03
C VAL A 83 6.64 -8.98 11.09
N SER A 84 7.04 -7.97 11.88
CA SER A 84 7.95 -8.17 13.01
C SER A 84 7.35 -9.00 14.14
N HIS A 85 6.00 -9.11 14.20
CA HIS A 85 5.34 -9.98 15.16
C HIS A 85 5.55 -11.47 14.81
N PRO A 86 5.95 -12.33 15.79
CA PRO A 86 6.32 -13.74 15.54
C PRO A 86 5.24 -14.58 14.83
N SER A 87 3.96 -14.29 15.08
CA SER A 87 2.83 -15.02 14.50
C SER A 87 2.50 -14.61 13.06
N VAL A 88 3.05 -13.50 12.54
CA VAL A 88 2.71 -12.97 11.22
C VAL A 88 3.68 -13.47 10.16
N ALA A 89 3.14 -14.08 9.09
CA ALA A 89 3.92 -14.50 7.93
C ALA A 89 4.03 -13.40 6.88
N GLU A 90 2.90 -12.80 6.52
CA GLU A 90 2.82 -11.70 5.55
C GLU A 90 1.76 -10.69 6.02
N ALA A 91 1.96 -9.44 5.63
CA ALA A 91 0.97 -8.39 5.83
C ALA A 91 0.90 -7.48 4.59
N ALA A 92 -0.28 -6.99 4.30
CA ALA A 92 -0.50 -5.93 3.33
C ALA A 92 -1.41 -4.86 3.95
N VAL A 93 -1.05 -3.60 3.74
CA VAL A 93 -1.74 -2.46 4.34
C VAL A 93 -2.23 -1.52 3.26
N VAL A 94 -3.43 -1.01 3.44
CA VAL A 94 -4.03 0.00 2.57
C VAL A 94 -4.70 1.09 3.41
N GLY A 95 -4.69 2.31 2.87
CA GLY A 95 -5.55 3.37 3.36
C GLY A 95 -6.91 3.28 2.65
N ALA A 96 -7.99 3.32 3.41
CA ALA A 96 -9.34 3.44 2.89
C ALA A 96 -10.02 4.69 3.44
N ASN A 97 -11.02 5.20 2.73
CA ASN A 97 -11.73 6.41 3.13
C ASN A 97 -12.41 6.24 4.50
N ASP A 98 -12.25 7.23 5.34
CA ASP A 98 -12.81 7.27 6.68
C ASP A 98 -13.36 8.67 6.99
N PRO A 99 -14.62 8.80 7.42
CA PRO A 99 -15.25 10.10 7.63
C PRO A 99 -14.64 10.91 8.78
N THR A 100 -13.97 10.23 9.73
CA THR A 100 -13.42 10.86 10.93
C THR A 100 -11.97 11.27 10.75
N THR A 101 -11.17 10.40 10.14
CA THR A 101 -9.71 10.57 10.03
C THR A 101 -9.24 10.93 8.62
N GLY A 102 -10.16 11.06 7.65
CA GLY A 102 -9.89 11.21 6.22
C GLY A 102 -9.53 9.88 5.58
N GLN A 103 -8.51 9.21 6.08
CA GLN A 103 -8.22 7.81 5.78
C GLN A 103 -7.99 7.03 7.07
N ALA A 104 -8.39 5.76 7.08
CA ALA A 104 -8.06 4.80 8.13
C ALA A 104 -7.17 3.68 7.56
N ILE A 105 -6.39 3.07 8.44
CA ILE A 105 -5.47 1.99 8.12
C ILE A 105 -6.22 0.66 8.17
N PHE A 106 -6.20 -0.08 7.08
CA PHE A 106 -6.72 -1.44 6.97
C PHE A 106 -5.58 -2.40 6.68
N ALA A 107 -5.46 -3.45 7.50
CA ALA A 107 -4.42 -4.45 7.36
C ALA A 107 -5.02 -5.81 7.00
N TYR A 108 -4.34 -6.53 6.12
CA TYR A 108 -4.62 -7.91 5.74
C TYR A 108 -3.43 -8.75 6.14
N VAL A 109 -3.64 -9.75 6.96
CA VAL A 109 -2.58 -10.50 7.64
C VAL A 109 -2.73 -11.99 7.39
N THR A 110 -1.64 -12.60 6.96
CA THR A 110 -1.50 -14.06 6.89
C THR A 110 -0.66 -14.52 8.08
N LEU A 111 -1.19 -15.46 8.86
CA LEU A 111 -0.49 -16.01 10.02
C LEU A 111 0.46 -17.13 9.61
N ARG A 112 1.52 -17.31 10.38
CA ARG A 112 2.38 -18.49 10.26
C ARG A 112 1.61 -19.75 10.65
N GLY A 113 1.90 -20.87 9.99
CA GLY A 113 1.20 -22.13 10.24
C GLY A 113 1.22 -22.52 11.72
N GLY A 114 0.03 -22.83 12.27
CA GLY A 114 -0.14 -23.24 13.67
C GLY A 114 -0.04 -22.09 14.69
N GLN A 115 0.11 -20.85 14.26
CA GLN A 115 0.08 -19.68 15.14
C GLN A 115 -1.33 -19.08 15.18
N ASP A 116 -1.64 -18.49 16.33
CA ASP A 116 -2.86 -17.72 16.57
C ASP A 116 -2.50 -16.40 17.26
N VAL A 117 -3.22 -15.35 16.95
CA VAL A 117 -3.08 -14.03 17.57
C VAL A 117 -4.37 -13.24 17.34
N ASP A 118 -4.81 -12.51 18.32
CA ASP A 118 -5.99 -11.66 18.18
C ASP A 118 -5.67 -10.28 17.56
N VAL A 119 -6.71 -9.61 17.09
CA VAL A 119 -6.61 -8.29 16.46
C VAL A 119 -6.06 -7.25 17.44
N ALA A 120 -6.47 -7.30 18.72
CA ALA A 120 -6.06 -6.32 19.72
C ALA A 120 -4.55 -6.39 19.96
N THR A 121 -3.99 -7.59 20.09
CA THR A 121 -2.55 -7.81 20.25
C THR A 121 -1.76 -7.24 19.08
N LEU A 122 -2.16 -7.49 17.83
CA LEU A 122 -1.48 -6.93 16.66
C LEU A 122 -1.61 -5.41 16.56
N ARG A 123 -2.77 -4.85 16.91
CA ARG A 123 -2.98 -3.39 16.97
C ARG A 123 -2.07 -2.73 18.01
N ASP A 124 -1.93 -3.34 19.19
CA ASP A 124 -1.08 -2.83 20.25
C ASP A 124 0.41 -2.99 19.89
N HIS A 125 0.77 -4.06 19.21
CA HIS A 125 2.11 -4.25 18.67
C HIS A 125 2.49 -3.13 17.69
N VAL A 126 1.64 -2.84 16.69
CA VAL A 126 1.88 -1.71 15.75
C VAL A 126 1.98 -0.38 16.51
N ALA A 127 1.14 -0.16 17.51
CA ALA A 127 1.17 1.06 18.29
C ALA A 127 2.47 1.20 19.12
N SER A 128 3.05 0.09 19.58
CA SER A 128 4.33 0.11 20.30
C SER A 128 5.52 0.36 19.37
N GLU A 129 5.48 -0.14 18.14
CA GLU A 129 6.56 -0.01 17.17
C GLU A 129 6.62 1.38 16.50
N ILE A 130 5.45 1.95 16.16
CA ILE A 130 5.36 3.19 15.37
C ILE A 130 4.71 4.32 16.17
N GLY A 131 3.69 3.98 16.96
CA GLY A 131 2.87 4.95 17.69
C GLY A 131 1.38 4.73 17.48
N ALA A 132 0.56 5.26 18.39
CA ALA A 132 -0.89 5.04 18.41
C ALA A 132 -1.61 5.51 17.14
N ILE A 133 -1.07 6.50 16.42
CA ILE A 133 -1.64 7.02 15.18
C ILE A 133 -1.58 6.00 14.03
N ALA A 134 -0.64 5.06 14.08
CA ALA A 134 -0.47 4.01 13.07
C ALA A 134 -1.31 2.75 13.35
N LYS A 135 -2.08 2.75 14.43
CA LYS A 135 -2.92 1.61 14.84
C LYS A 135 -3.96 1.30 13.76
N PRO A 136 -3.98 0.09 13.17
CA PRO A 136 -4.98 -0.25 12.16
C PRO A 136 -6.39 -0.15 12.71
N LYS A 137 -7.32 0.44 11.94
CA LYS A 137 -8.74 0.47 12.26
C LYS A 137 -9.32 -0.95 12.24
N ALA A 138 -8.93 -1.73 11.22
CA ALA A 138 -9.32 -3.13 11.10
C ALA A 138 -8.14 -3.98 10.64
N ILE A 139 -8.11 -5.23 11.12
CA ILE A 139 -7.18 -6.28 10.67
C ILE A 139 -8.00 -7.48 10.22
N PHE A 140 -7.82 -7.89 8.98
CA PHE A 140 -8.46 -9.06 8.39
C PHE A 140 -7.45 -10.20 8.27
N PHE A 141 -7.73 -11.32 8.92
CA PHE A 141 -6.92 -12.52 8.74
C PHE A 141 -7.34 -13.24 7.46
N THR A 142 -6.36 -13.59 6.64
CA THR A 142 -6.57 -14.26 5.36
C THR A 142 -5.56 -15.39 5.18
N PRO A 143 -5.93 -16.49 4.52
CA PRO A 143 -4.99 -17.57 4.25
C PRO A 143 -3.88 -17.17 3.27
N ASP A 144 -4.15 -16.22 2.35
CA ASP A 144 -3.18 -15.66 1.42
C ASP A 144 -3.58 -14.24 1.03
N LEU A 145 -2.65 -13.49 0.44
CA LEU A 145 -2.86 -12.15 -0.08
C LEU A 145 -3.07 -12.20 -1.60
N PRO A 146 -3.92 -11.31 -2.18
CA PRO A 146 -4.12 -11.27 -3.62
C PRO A 146 -2.84 -10.80 -4.32
N LYS A 147 -2.25 -11.67 -5.11
CA LYS A 147 -0.99 -11.45 -5.83
C LYS A 147 -1.18 -11.57 -7.33
N THR A 148 -0.41 -10.79 -8.07
CA THR A 148 -0.23 -11.04 -9.51
C THR A 148 0.54 -12.34 -9.74
N ARG A 149 0.54 -12.84 -10.99
CA ARG A 149 1.36 -14.01 -11.39
C ARG A 149 2.87 -13.81 -11.14
N SER A 150 3.33 -12.58 -11.03
CA SER A 150 4.72 -12.26 -10.68
C SER A 150 4.96 -12.13 -9.17
N GLY A 151 3.96 -12.41 -8.32
CA GLY A 151 4.06 -12.36 -6.87
C GLY A 151 3.86 -10.98 -6.24
N LYS A 152 3.49 -9.96 -7.02
CA LYS A 152 3.25 -8.61 -6.50
C LYS A 152 1.86 -8.52 -5.87
N ILE A 153 1.76 -8.04 -4.63
CA ILE A 153 0.50 -7.81 -3.92
C ILE A 153 -0.34 -6.75 -4.65
N MET A 154 -1.61 -7.07 -4.87
CA MET A 154 -2.56 -6.21 -5.57
C MET A 154 -3.32 -5.31 -4.56
N ARG A 155 -2.63 -4.31 -4.00
CA ARG A 155 -3.19 -3.40 -2.98
C ARG A 155 -4.47 -2.70 -3.42
N ARG A 156 -4.66 -2.46 -4.73
CA ARG A 156 -5.90 -1.90 -5.26
C ARG A 156 -7.11 -2.76 -4.89
N LEU A 157 -7.01 -4.08 -5.06
CA LEU A 157 -8.11 -5.00 -4.70
C LEU A 157 -8.38 -5.01 -3.19
N LEU A 158 -7.34 -4.97 -2.37
CA LEU A 158 -7.49 -4.86 -0.92
C LEU A 158 -8.19 -3.57 -0.49
N ARG A 159 -7.89 -2.45 -1.17
CA ARG A 159 -8.58 -1.18 -0.95
C ARG A 159 -10.04 -1.23 -1.38
N ASP A 160 -10.33 -1.84 -2.54
CA ASP A 160 -11.72 -2.02 -3.02
C ASP A 160 -12.53 -2.86 -2.02
N VAL A 161 -11.93 -3.92 -1.44
CA VAL A 161 -12.55 -4.73 -0.37
C VAL A 161 -12.79 -3.89 0.90
N ALA A 162 -11.78 -3.13 1.37
CA ALA A 162 -11.88 -2.30 2.57
C ALA A 162 -12.97 -1.23 2.46
N GLU A 163 -13.21 -0.72 1.27
CA GLU A 163 -14.24 0.30 0.98
C GLU A 163 -15.57 -0.26 0.52
N GLY A 164 -15.73 -1.59 0.49
CA GLY A 164 -16.98 -2.25 0.05
C GLY A 164 -17.30 -1.98 -1.42
N ARG A 165 -16.30 -1.67 -2.25
CA ARG A 165 -16.47 -1.38 -3.68
C ARG A 165 -16.44 -2.66 -4.52
N ASN A 166 -17.05 -2.57 -5.69
CA ASN A 166 -16.90 -3.61 -6.72
C ASN A 166 -15.42 -3.70 -7.12
N LEU A 167 -14.93 -4.94 -7.18
CA LEU A 167 -13.58 -5.20 -7.65
C LEU A 167 -13.42 -4.75 -9.11
N GLY A 168 -12.36 -3.99 -9.36
CA GLY A 168 -11.99 -3.65 -10.73
C GLY A 168 -11.37 -4.84 -11.47
N ASP A 169 -10.49 -4.56 -12.43
CA ASP A 169 -9.82 -5.57 -13.24
C ASP A 169 -9.02 -6.58 -12.40
N THR A 170 -9.37 -7.86 -12.50
CA THR A 170 -8.74 -9.00 -11.82
C THR A 170 -7.95 -9.91 -12.76
N THR A 171 -7.80 -9.57 -14.04
CA THR A 171 -7.20 -10.42 -15.07
C THR A 171 -5.75 -10.84 -14.81
N THR A 172 -5.02 -10.06 -14.03
CA THR A 172 -3.62 -10.34 -13.66
C THR A 172 -3.47 -11.12 -12.36
N LEU A 173 -4.57 -11.42 -11.67
CA LEU A 173 -4.59 -12.14 -10.42
C LEU A 173 -4.11 -13.60 -10.62
N ALA A 174 -3.30 -14.09 -9.70
CA ALA A 174 -2.82 -15.48 -9.74
C ALA A 174 -3.92 -16.47 -9.36
N ASP A 175 -4.71 -16.12 -8.34
CA ASP A 175 -5.84 -16.93 -7.83
C ASP A 175 -7.01 -16.01 -7.45
N ALA A 176 -8.14 -16.17 -8.12
CA ALA A 176 -9.35 -15.38 -7.88
C ALA A 176 -10.05 -15.76 -6.56
N SER A 177 -9.90 -17.00 -6.08
CA SER A 177 -10.57 -17.48 -4.87
C SER A 177 -10.12 -16.71 -3.61
N VAL A 178 -8.90 -16.19 -3.60
CA VAL A 178 -8.37 -15.36 -2.50
C VAL A 178 -9.20 -14.10 -2.29
N VAL A 179 -9.65 -13.48 -3.38
CA VAL A 179 -10.40 -12.23 -3.32
C VAL A 179 -11.85 -12.47 -2.90
N ASP A 180 -12.45 -13.55 -3.39
CA ASP A 180 -13.80 -13.96 -2.98
C ASP A 180 -13.85 -14.23 -1.48
N GLU A 181 -12.84 -14.91 -0.94
CA GLU A 181 -12.73 -15.18 0.49
C GLU A 181 -12.52 -13.88 1.31
N LEU A 182 -11.71 -12.97 0.79
CA LEU A 182 -11.51 -11.66 1.44
C LEU A 182 -12.78 -10.83 1.50
N GLN A 183 -13.57 -10.79 0.41
CA GLN A 183 -14.85 -10.10 0.39
C GLN A 183 -15.84 -10.70 1.39
N ARG A 184 -15.92 -12.03 1.45
CA ARG A 184 -16.76 -12.73 2.42
C ARG A 184 -16.39 -12.34 3.85
N ARG A 185 -15.11 -12.42 4.21
CA ARG A 185 -14.61 -12.07 5.55
C ARG A 185 -14.80 -10.60 5.88
N ALA A 186 -14.60 -9.71 4.94
CA ALA A 186 -14.82 -8.29 5.14
C ALA A 186 -16.31 -7.96 5.41
N SER A 187 -17.23 -8.71 4.79
CA SER A 187 -18.67 -8.55 5.05
C SER A 187 -19.13 -9.16 6.37
N GLU A 188 -18.38 -10.11 6.92
CA GLU A 188 -18.67 -10.79 8.19
C GLU A 188 -18.00 -10.09 9.38
N ALA A 189 -17.04 -9.19 9.14
CA ALA A 189 -16.36 -8.47 10.21
C ALA A 189 -17.35 -7.53 10.90
N PRO A 190 -17.46 -7.56 12.25
CA PRO A 190 -18.31 -6.63 12.97
C PRO A 190 -17.82 -5.20 12.73
N SER A 191 -18.73 -4.32 12.31
CA SER A 191 -18.51 -2.88 12.34
C SER A 191 -18.38 -2.47 13.80
N GLU A 192 -17.16 -2.26 14.28
CA GLU A 192 -16.95 -1.60 15.55
C GLU A 192 -17.36 -0.12 15.38
N ASP A 193 -18.54 0.23 15.89
CA ASP A 193 -19.04 1.60 16.10
C ASP A 193 -18.17 2.36 17.14
#